data_7135e5f2ab4ff4ea5a435a145b1e91fc
#
_entry.id   7135e5f2ab4ff4ea5a435a145b1e91fc
#
_cell.length_a   1.000
_cell.length_b   1.000
_cell.length_c   1.000
_cell.angle_alpha   90.00
_cell.angle_beta   90.00
_cell.angle_gamma   90.00
#
_symmetry.space_group_name_H-M   'P 1'
#
loop_
_entity.id
_entity.type
_entity.pdbx_description
1 polymer ?
#
loop_
_entity_poly.entity_id
_entity_poly.type
_entity_poly.pdbx_seq_one_letter_code
_entity_poly.pdbx_strand_id
1 'polypeptide(L)'
;MILKLIISCLFYHTIAFSEYYSLESVNVNSKANGILVYLKVDSLPNSENLTGWQSQNDWFYITLYQCRMIKSKQLLKDISSNILDFEMIENEESLQLGIKSKESIEQFNFSLNPNTNTITTSLHFSTKFFANKNKDEFVVNHNQNTGLSRGTRTWLNISGIGLTLSGILKEEKVLNNPQTIAGVSIVVATFLLDLILKDF
;
A
#
# COMPACT_ATOMS: atom_id res chain seq x y z
N MET A 1 -49.82 -38.17 -21.30
CA MET A 1 -48.68 -38.36 -20.37
C MET A 1 -47.56 -37.35 -20.56
N ILE A 2 -47.23 -36.98 -21.80
CA ILE A 2 -46.15 -36.04 -22.13
C ILE A 2 -46.43 -34.61 -21.64
N LEU A 3 -47.67 -34.13 -21.67
CA LEU A 3 -48.03 -32.76 -21.24
C LEU A 3 -47.82 -32.52 -19.73
N LYS A 4 -47.99 -33.56 -18.88
CA LYS A 4 -47.71 -33.47 -17.44
C LYS A 4 -46.23 -33.39 -17.12
N LEU A 5 -45.36 -33.94 -17.97
CA LEU A 5 -43.91 -33.91 -17.82
C LEU A 5 -43.34 -32.52 -18.14
N ILE A 6 -43.91 -31.84 -19.16
CA ILE A 6 -43.49 -30.50 -19.58
C ILE A 6 -43.87 -29.45 -18.53
N ILE A 7 -45.05 -29.60 -17.88
CA ILE A 7 -45.45 -28.67 -16.80
C ILE A 7 -44.59 -28.86 -15.55
N SER A 8 -44.13 -30.09 -15.25
CA SER A 8 -43.23 -30.32 -14.12
C SER A 8 -41.85 -29.70 -14.31
N CYS A 9 -41.29 -29.63 -15.53
CA CYS A 9 -40.00 -28.99 -15.80
C CYS A 9 -40.03 -27.44 -15.72
N LEU A 10 -41.20 -26.81 -15.89
CA LEU A 10 -41.35 -25.36 -15.82
C LEU A 10 -41.38 -24.81 -14.38
N PHE A 11 -41.58 -25.64 -13.36
CA PHE A 11 -41.61 -25.24 -11.97
C PHE A 11 -40.27 -25.40 -11.21
N TYR A 12 -39.23 -25.95 -11.83
CA TYR A 12 -37.86 -25.95 -11.28
C TYR A 12 -37.07 -24.71 -11.69
N HIS A 13 -37.71 -23.55 -11.74
CA HIS A 13 -36.97 -22.33 -11.60
C HIS A 13 -36.63 -22.25 -10.11
N THR A 14 -35.45 -22.73 -9.75
CA THR A 14 -34.85 -22.42 -8.46
C THR A 14 -34.85 -20.91 -8.34
N ILE A 15 -35.73 -20.40 -7.48
CA ILE A 15 -35.64 -19.02 -7.01
C ILE A 15 -34.29 -19.01 -6.27
N ALA A 16 -33.26 -18.54 -6.95
CA ALA A 16 -32.00 -18.25 -6.31
C ALA A 16 -32.28 -17.08 -5.34
N PHE A 17 -32.55 -17.43 -4.08
CA PHE A 17 -32.59 -16.45 -3.03
C PHE A 17 -31.17 -15.89 -2.95
N SER A 18 -31.02 -14.68 -3.42
CA SER A 18 -29.82 -13.88 -3.17
C SER A 18 -29.73 -13.67 -1.65
N GLU A 19 -28.78 -14.34 -1.03
CA GLU A 19 -28.55 -14.25 0.41
C GLU A 19 -27.86 -12.91 0.69
N TYR A 20 -28.58 -12.00 1.36
CA TYR A 20 -28.00 -10.73 1.79
C TYR A 20 -27.11 -10.98 2.99
N TYR A 21 -25.95 -10.34 3.00
CA TYR A 21 -25.09 -10.27 4.17
C TYR A 21 -25.13 -8.88 4.80
N SER A 22 -24.70 -8.78 6.04
CA SER A 22 -24.83 -7.54 6.81
C SER A 22 -23.46 -7.00 7.21
N LEU A 23 -23.27 -5.69 7.02
CA LEU A 23 -22.09 -4.96 7.52
C LEU A 23 -22.25 -4.70 9.02
N GLU A 24 -21.34 -5.27 9.82
CA GLU A 24 -21.32 -5.12 11.28
C GLU A 24 -20.51 -3.92 11.77
N SER A 25 -19.38 -3.66 11.14
CA SER A 25 -18.51 -2.52 11.50
C SER A 25 -17.56 -2.13 10.38
N VAL A 26 -17.18 -0.86 10.38
CA VAL A 26 -16.17 -0.27 9.50
C VAL A 26 -15.05 0.32 10.36
N ASN A 27 -13.81 -0.02 10.04
CA ASN A 27 -12.63 0.60 10.63
C ASN A 27 -11.74 1.10 9.51
N VAL A 28 -11.32 2.36 9.58
CA VAL A 28 -10.50 2.99 8.55
C VAL A 28 -9.19 3.44 9.16
N ASN A 29 -8.08 2.90 8.65
CA ASN A 29 -6.74 3.15 9.13
C ASN A 29 -5.87 3.76 8.04
N SER A 30 -5.42 4.99 8.22
CA SER A 30 -4.51 5.63 7.29
C SER A 30 -3.07 5.20 7.55
N LYS A 31 -2.36 4.96 6.47
CA LYS A 31 -0.93 4.66 6.44
C LYS A 31 -0.20 5.73 5.61
N ALA A 32 1.11 5.79 5.72
CA ALA A 32 1.90 6.72 4.94
C ALA A 32 1.68 6.57 3.41
N ASN A 33 1.44 5.34 2.93
CA ASN A 33 1.30 4.98 1.53
C ASN A 33 -0.13 4.71 1.06
N GLY A 34 -1.15 4.94 1.91
CA GLY A 34 -2.53 4.66 1.54
C GLY A 34 -3.48 4.54 2.72
N ILE A 35 -4.63 3.93 2.48
CA ILE A 35 -5.70 3.73 3.45
C ILE A 35 -6.06 2.25 3.49
N LEU A 36 -6.20 1.68 4.68
CA LEU A 36 -6.74 0.35 4.91
C LEU A 36 -8.16 0.48 5.47
N VAL A 37 -9.11 -0.14 4.79
CA VAL A 37 -10.52 -0.19 5.22
C VAL A 37 -10.83 -1.62 5.61
N TYR A 38 -11.24 -1.83 6.85
CA TYR A 38 -11.65 -3.12 7.37
C TYR A 38 -13.17 -3.13 7.53
N LEU A 39 -13.83 -4.01 6.82
CA LEU A 39 -15.27 -4.18 6.82
C LEU A 39 -15.57 -5.53 7.46
N LYS A 40 -16.12 -5.53 8.66
CA LYS A 40 -16.55 -6.75 9.31
C LYS A 40 -17.98 -7.04 8.91
N VAL A 41 -18.23 -8.26 8.44
CA VAL A 41 -19.53 -8.72 7.96
C VAL A 41 -19.96 -9.99 8.72
N ASP A 42 -21.24 -10.30 8.71
CA ASP A 42 -21.77 -11.54 9.30
C ASP A 42 -21.39 -12.79 8.47
N SER A 43 -21.37 -12.66 7.14
CA SER A 43 -20.92 -13.68 6.21
C SER A 43 -20.12 -13.05 5.06
N LEU A 44 -19.10 -13.77 4.55
CA LEU A 44 -18.29 -13.23 3.45
C LEU A 44 -19.02 -13.37 2.11
N PRO A 45 -19.06 -12.27 1.31
CA PRO A 45 -19.58 -12.34 -0.04
C PRO A 45 -18.59 -13.03 -1.00
N ASN A 46 -19.10 -13.41 -2.17
CA ASN A 46 -18.22 -13.75 -3.29
C ASN A 46 -17.44 -12.50 -3.74
N SER A 47 -16.23 -12.69 -4.24
CA SER A 47 -15.38 -11.58 -4.73
C SER A 47 -16.03 -10.74 -5.82
N GLU A 48 -16.92 -11.32 -6.62
CA GLU A 48 -17.71 -10.67 -7.67
C GLU A 48 -18.71 -9.64 -7.12
N ASN A 49 -19.09 -9.77 -5.86
CA ASN A 49 -19.99 -8.86 -5.16
C ASN A 49 -19.28 -7.62 -4.57
N LEU A 50 -17.99 -7.45 -4.87
CA LEU A 50 -17.19 -6.34 -4.41
C LEU A 50 -16.64 -5.56 -5.58
N THR A 51 -16.89 -4.26 -5.62
CA THR A 51 -16.29 -3.38 -6.62
C THR A 51 -15.75 -2.11 -5.97
N GLY A 52 -14.73 -1.52 -6.60
CA GLY A 52 -14.17 -0.25 -6.19
C GLY A 52 -13.94 0.65 -7.41
N TRP A 53 -14.19 1.93 -7.25
CA TRP A 53 -13.95 2.90 -8.31
C TRP A 53 -13.68 4.30 -7.73
N GLN A 54 -12.91 5.10 -8.47
CA GLN A 54 -12.61 6.48 -8.11
C GLN A 54 -13.46 7.44 -8.93
N SER A 55 -14.08 8.40 -8.25
CA SER A 55 -14.82 9.50 -8.86
C SER A 55 -13.87 10.64 -9.25
N GLN A 56 -14.35 11.53 -10.15
CA GLN A 56 -13.61 12.72 -10.57
C GLN A 56 -13.36 13.76 -9.45
N ASN A 57 -14.07 13.64 -8.31
CA ASN A 57 -14.01 14.58 -7.18
C ASN A 57 -13.19 14.05 -5.99
N ASP A 58 -12.19 13.21 -6.22
CA ASP A 58 -11.33 12.60 -5.20
C ASP A 58 -12.05 11.67 -4.20
N TRP A 59 -13.28 11.25 -4.52
CA TRP A 59 -13.97 10.22 -3.80
C TRP A 59 -13.60 8.84 -4.35
N PHE A 60 -13.33 7.90 -3.44
CA PHE A 60 -13.21 6.50 -3.75
C PHE A 60 -14.41 5.75 -3.17
N TYR A 61 -15.09 4.98 -4.00
CA TYR A 61 -16.28 4.22 -3.61
C TYR A 61 -15.99 2.72 -3.58
N ILE A 62 -16.40 2.09 -2.48
CA ILE A 62 -16.44 0.63 -2.32
C ILE A 62 -17.90 0.23 -2.35
N THR A 63 -18.29 -0.58 -3.32
CA THR A 63 -19.65 -1.09 -3.44
C THR A 63 -19.69 -2.55 -3.03
N LEU A 64 -20.56 -2.86 -2.08
CA LEU A 64 -20.87 -4.18 -1.55
C LEU A 64 -22.26 -4.56 -2.06
N TYR A 65 -22.31 -5.42 -3.08
CA TYR A 65 -23.60 -5.93 -3.59
C TYR A 65 -24.21 -6.93 -2.62
N GLN A 66 -25.54 -6.94 -2.51
CA GLN A 66 -26.29 -7.80 -1.59
C GLN A 66 -25.91 -7.59 -0.11
N CYS A 67 -25.45 -6.40 0.23
CA CYS A 67 -25.09 -6.01 1.58
C CYS A 67 -26.08 -5.01 2.16
N ARG A 68 -26.40 -5.17 3.42
CA ARG A 68 -27.23 -4.24 4.20
C ARG A 68 -26.50 -3.75 5.43
N MET A 69 -26.93 -2.60 5.92
CA MET A 69 -26.38 -2.01 7.11
C MET A 69 -27.17 -2.42 8.36
N ILE A 70 -26.48 -2.84 9.42
CA ILE A 70 -27.12 -3.06 10.72
C ILE A 70 -27.38 -1.70 11.39
N LYS A 71 -28.63 -1.26 11.38
CA LYS A 71 -29.07 0.09 11.86
C LYS A 71 -28.76 0.42 13.34
N SER A 72 -28.37 -0.57 14.13
CA SER A 72 -28.23 -0.42 15.60
C SER A 72 -26.80 -0.19 16.10
N LYS A 73 -25.79 -0.17 15.25
CA LYS A 73 -24.38 0.00 15.64
C LYS A 73 -23.78 1.27 15.06
N GLN A 74 -23.01 1.96 15.88
CA GLN A 74 -22.11 3.03 15.43
C GLN A 74 -21.02 2.38 14.57
N LEU A 75 -21.21 2.45 13.23
CA LEU A 75 -20.44 1.68 12.26
C LEU A 75 -19.00 2.19 12.08
N LEU A 76 -18.76 3.46 12.41
CA LEU A 76 -17.45 4.08 12.26
C LEU A 76 -16.65 4.07 13.55
N LYS A 77 -15.48 3.46 13.48
CA LYS A 77 -14.47 3.49 14.52
C LYS A 77 -13.20 4.11 13.91
N ASP A 78 -12.80 5.27 14.42
CA ASP A 78 -11.58 6.00 14.08
C ASP A 78 -11.43 6.43 12.58
N ILE A 79 -11.69 7.71 12.34
CA ILE A 79 -11.33 8.37 11.06
C ILE A 79 -9.94 8.98 11.24
N SER A 80 -9.01 8.61 10.38
CA SER A 80 -7.64 9.09 10.45
C SER A 80 -7.43 10.42 9.71
N SER A 81 -6.34 11.12 10.01
CA SER A 81 -6.02 12.48 9.54
C SER A 81 -5.92 12.69 8.02
N ASN A 82 -5.79 11.62 7.22
CA ASN A 82 -5.70 11.70 5.75
C ASN A 82 -7.05 11.55 5.04
N ILE A 83 -8.12 11.34 5.79
CA ILE A 83 -9.48 11.23 5.27
C ILE A 83 -10.16 12.57 5.50
N LEU A 84 -10.66 13.17 4.43
CA LEU A 84 -11.38 14.43 4.47
C LEU A 84 -12.85 14.24 4.79
N ASP A 85 -13.44 13.16 4.25
CA ASP A 85 -14.86 12.88 4.42
C ASP A 85 -15.14 11.40 4.22
N PHE A 86 -16.26 10.93 4.77
CA PHE A 86 -16.72 9.55 4.69
C PHE A 86 -18.23 9.49 4.63
N GLU A 87 -18.77 8.72 3.69
CA GLU A 87 -20.22 8.53 3.55
C GLU A 87 -20.59 7.06 3.38
N MET A 88 -21.80 6.71 3.76
CA MET A 88 -22.40 5.40 3.49
C MET A 88 -23.78 5.58 2.89
N ILE A 89 -24.00 4.94 1.75
CA ILE A 89 -25.23 5.01 0.98
C ILE A 89 -25.79 3.58 0.87
N GLU A 90 -26.94 3.35 1.44
CA GLU A 90 -27.67 2.07 1.33
C GLU A 90 -28.70 2.17 0.22
N ASN A 91 -28.60 1.26 -0.75
CA ASN A 91 -29.56 1.08 -1.83
C ASN A 91 -30.28 -0.28 -1.67
N GLU A 92 -31.28 -0.54 -2.52
CA GLU A 92 -32.06 -1.79 -2.44
C GLU A 92 -31.20 -3.06 -2.56
N GLU A 93 -30.14 -3.03 -3.39
CA GLU A 93 -29.32 -4.20 -3.71
C GLU A 93 -27.84 -4.06 -3.29
N SER A 94 -27.47 -2.93 -2.71
CA SER A 94 -26.06 -2.68 -2.38
C SER A 94 -25.88 -1.67 -1.26
N LEU A 95 -24.74 -1.76 -0.59
CA LEU A 95 -24.21 -0.77 0.32
C LEU A 95 -22.96 -0.15 -0.30
N GLN A 96 -22.90 1.16 -0.39
CA GLN A 96 -21.77 1.89 -0.93
C GLN A 96 -21.09 2.71 0.15
N LEU A 97 -19.76 2.58 0.27
CA LEU A 97 -18.94 3.38 1.17
C LEU A 97 -18.11 4.34 0.33
N GLY A 98 -18.30 5.64 0.56
CA GLY A 98 -17.51 6.71 -0.03
C GLY A 98 -16.43 7.18 0.94
N ILE A 99 -15.20 7.31 0.44
CA ILE A 99 -14.06 7.80 1.18
C ILE A 99 -13.45 8.94 0.37
N LYS A 100 -13.42 10.13 0.94
CA LYS A 100 -12.72 11.27 0.36
C LYS A 100 -11.36 11.40 1.01
N SER A 101 -10.32 11.19 0.23
CA SER A 101 -8.93 11.29 0.70
C SER A 101 -8.27 12.60 0.26
N LYS A 102 -7.25 13.04 1.01
CA LYS A 102 -6.41 14.18 0.61
C LYS A 102 -5.61 13.91 -0.65
N GLU A 103 -5.25 12.64 -0.85
CA GLU A 103 -4.40 12.19 -1.93
C GLU A 103 -5.19 11.28 -2.87
N SER A 104 -4.87 11.33 -4.17
CA SER A 104 -5.51 10.47 -5.17
C SER A 104 -5.11 9.01 -4.97
N ILE A 105 -6.09 8.12 -5.11
CA ILE A 105 -5.89 6.67 -5.02
C ILE A 105 -5.55 6.17 -6.42
N GLU A 106 -4.39 5.55 -6.57
CA GLU A 106 -3.90 5.02 -7.86
C GLU A 106 -4.23 3.55 -8.06
N GLN A 107 -4.21 2.78 -6.97
CA GLN A 107 -4.49 1.35 -6.99
C GLN A 107 -5.30 0.94 -5.77
N PHE A 108 -6.08 -0.12 -5.93
CA PHE A 108 -6.80 -0.73 -4.82
C PHE A 108 -6.87 -2.25 -4.98
N ASN A 109 -7.03 -2.96 -3.86
CA ASN A 109 -7.29 -4.39 -3.86
C ASN A 109 -8.19 -4.77 -2.70
N PHE A 110 -8.92 -5.89 -2.89
CA PHE A 110 -9.74 -6.52 -1.86
C PHE A 110 -9.08 -7.81 -1.39
N SER A 111 -9.14 -8.06 -0.09
CA SER A 111 -8.73 -9.31 0.54
C SER A 111 -9.82 -9.79 1.48
N LEU A 112 -10.21 -11.05 1.36
CA LEU A 112 -11.25 -11.69 2.17
C LEU A 112 -10.59 -12.60 3.20
N ASN A 113 -10.91 -12.39 4.48
CA ASN A 113 -10.42 -13.25 5.58
C ASN A 113 -11.58 -14.11 6.12
N PRO A 114 -11.64 -15.41 5.79
CA PRO A 114 -12.72 -16.27 6.23
C PRO A 114 -12.72 -16.55 7.73
N ASN A 115 -11.58 -16.48 8.40
CA ASN A 115 -11.49 -16.75 9.83
C ASN A 115 -12.14 -15.66 10.68
N THR A 116 -12.19 -14.43 10.17
CA THR A 116 -12.71 -13.27 10.91
C THR A 116 -13.93 -12.64 10.25
N ASN A 117 -14.41 -13.16 9.13
CA ASN A 117 -15.44 -12.55 8.29
C ASN A 117 -15.14 -11.07 8.01
N THR A 118 -13.91 -10.78 7.61
CA THR A 118 -13.46 -9.41 7.37
C THR A 118 -13.04 -9.23 5.92
N ILE A 119 -13.57 -8.20 5.29
CA ILE A 119 -13.14 -7.70 3.99
C ILE A 119 -12.14 -6.59 4.26
N THR A 120 -10.92 -6.71 3.75
CA THR A 120 -9.91 -5.65 3.83
C THR A 120 -9.76 -5.02 2.45
N THR A 121 -10.01 -3.73 2.35
CA THR A 121 -9.71 -2.94 1.15
C THR A 121 -8.46 -2.13 1.39
N SER A 122 -7.45 -2.34 0.55
CA SER A 122 -6.22 -1.57 0.56
C SER A 122 -6.27 -0.55 -0.58
N LEU A 123 -6.21 0.72 -0.24
CA LEU A 123 -6.20 1.85 -1.16
C LEU A 123 -4.79 2.45 -1.15
N HIS A 124 -4.12 2.47 -2.29
CA HIS A 124 -2.75 2.96 -2.43
C HIS A 124 -2.73 4.34 -3.08
N PHE A 125 -2.01 5.26 -2.47
CA PHE A 125 -1.77 6.57 -3.03
C PHE A 125 -0.82 6.52 -4.21
N SER A 126 -0.87 7.54 -5.07
CA SER A 126 0.01 7.64 -6.24
C SER A 126 1.49 7.64 -5.82
N THR A 127 2.30 6.86 -6.55
CA THR A 127 3.75 6.81 -6.36
C THR A 127 4.41 8.17 -6.59
N LYS A 128 3.83 9.04 -7.43
CA LYS A 128 4.28 10.42 -7.66
C LYS A 128 4.20 11.26 -6.39
N PHE A 129 3.23 10.99 -5.52
CA PHE A 129 3.10 11.66 -4.23
C PHE A 129 4.32 11.42 -3.34
N PHE A 130 4.79 10.17 -3.25
CA PHE A 130 5.98 9.83 -2.47
C PHE A 130 7.27 10.42 -3.04
N ALA A 131 7.39 10.49 -4.36
CA ALA A 131 8.53 11.10 -5.02
C ALA A 131 8.61 12.60 -4.72
N ASN A 132 7.48 13.29 -4.63
CA ASN A 132 7.41 14.72 -4.29
C ASN A 132 7.58 14.95 -2.78
N LYS A 133 6.91 14.17 -1.92
CA LYS A 133 7.05 14.29 -0.47
C LYS A 133 8.49 14.05 0.00
N ASN A 134 9.19 13.09 -0.60
CA ASN A 134 10.60 12.88 -0.32
C ASN A 134 11.47 14.04 -0.78
N LYS A 135 11.09 14.79 -1.83
CA LYS A 135 11.81 16.02 -2.22
C LYS A 135 11.60 17.14 -1.20
N ASP A 136 10.39 17.32 -0.69
CA ASP A 136 10.08 18.38 0.27
C ASP A 136 10.66 18.08 1.67
N GLU A 137 10.67 16.81 2.11
CA GLU A 137 11.38 16.40 3.34
C GLU A 137 12.90 16.47 3.21
N PHE A 138 13.47 16.24 2.00
CA PHE A 138 14.90 16.42 1.76
C PHE A 138 15.32 17.88 1.75
N VAL A 139 14.41 18.82 1.47
CA VAL A 139 14.74 20.27 1.48
C VAL A 139 14.69 20.86 2.90
N VAL A 140 13.90 20.29 3.81
CA VAL A 140 13.75 20.83 5.18
C VAL A 140 14.82 20.32 6.16
N ASN A 141 15.50 19.21 5.89
CA ASN A 141 16.53 18.65 6.79
C ASN A 141 17.98 18.84 6.28
N HIS A 142 18.25 19.89 5.50
CA HIS A 142 19.63 20.15 5.04
C HIS A 142 20.44 21.03 6.00
N ASN A 143 20.02 21.17 7.24
CA ASN A 143 20.82 21.79 8.30
C ASN A 143 21.09 20.79 9.43
N GLN A 144 22.03 19.88 9.23
CA GLN A 144 22.89 19.21 10.22
C GLN A 144 23.32 17.80 9.75
N ASN A 145 23.92 17.70 8.57
CA ASN A 145 24.83 16.60 8.32
C ASN A 145 26.15 17.18 7.80
N THR A 146 27.01 17.48 8.73
CA THR A 146 28.41 17.93 8.49
C THR A 146 29.30 16.80 7.94
N GLY A 147 28.76 15.74 7.41
CA GLY A 147 29.48 14.64 6.79
C GLY A 147 29.44 14.65 5.25
N LEU A 148 30.18 13.76 4.62
CA LEU A 148 30.12 13.52 3.17
C LEU A 148 28.69 13.17 2.74
N SER A 149 28.22 13.75 1.61
CA SER A 149 26.91 13.41 1.07
C SER A 149 26.80 11.90 0.84
N ARG A 150 25.59 11.33 1.03
CA ARG A 150 25.36 9.88 0.86
C ARG A 150 25.79 9.38 -0.52
N GLY A 151 25.56 10.17 -1.56
CA GLY A 151 25.98 9.84 -2.92
C GLY A 151 27.50 9.82 -3.07
N THR A 152 28.20 10.84 -2.56
CA THR A 152 29.66 10.92 -2.59
C THR A 152 30.33 9.77 -1.84
N ARG A 153 29.82 9.43 -0.63
CA ARG A 153 30.30 8.31 0.16
C ARG A 153 30.15 6.98 -0.57
N THR A 154 28.97 6.74 -1.14
CA THR A 154 28.71 5.51 -1.90
C THR A 154 29.62 5.40 -3.11
N TRP A 155 29.81 6.49 -3.84
CA TRP A 155 30.65 6.50 -5.02
C TRP A 155 32.13 6.24 -4.68
N LEU A 156 32.68 6.87 -3.65
CA LEU A 156 34.03 6.66 -3.18
C LEU A 156 34.26 5.21 -2.70
N ASN A 157 33.31 4.66 -1.94
CA ASN A 157 33.40 3.28 -1.49
C ASN A 157 33.36 2.27 -2.64
N ILE A 158 32.47 2.44 -3.60
CA ILE A 158 32.39 1.56 -4.78
C ILE A 158 33.69 1.65 -5.61
N SER A 159 34.18 2.85 -5.83
CA SER A 159 35.44 3.06 -6.54
C SER A 159 36.66 2.46 -5.83
N GLY A 160 36.73 2.64 -4.50
CA GLY A 160 37.81 2.08 -3.68
C GLY A 160 37.78 0.55 -3.66
N ILE A 161 36.63 -0.05 -3.47
CA ILE A 161 36.44 -1.52 -3.53
C ILE A 161 36.77 -2.05 -4.93
N GLY A 162 36.31 -1.39 -5.98
CA GLY A 162 36.59 -1.78 -7.37
C GLY A 162 38.09 -1.78 -7.71
N LEU A 163 38.82 -0.75 -7.28
CA LEU A 163 40.27 -0.68 -7.45
C LEU A 163 40.99 -1.76 -6.63
N THR A 164 40.57 -2.00 -5.40
CA THR A 164 41.13 -3.05 -4.56
C THR A 164 40.98 -4.43 -5.20
N LEU A 165 39.77 -4.76 -5.66
CA LEU A 165 39.49 -6.03 -6.34
C LEU A 165 40.27 -6.17 -7.65
N SER A 166 40.35 -5.10 -8.44
CA SER A 166 41.13 -5.10 -9.67
C SER A 166 42.63 -5.34 -9.42
N GLY A 167 43.17 -4.82 -8.32
CA GLY A 167 44.54 -5.04 -7.92
C GLY A 167 44.80 -6.48 -7.44
N ILE A 168 43.87 -7.06 -6.69
CA ILE A 168 43.94 -8.45 -6.21
C ILE A 168 43.94 -9.45 -7.37
N LEU A 169 43.14 -9.18 -8.40
CA LEU A 169 42.98 -10.09 -9.55
C LEU A 169 44.18 -10.06 -10.52
N LYS A 170 45.03 -9.05 -10.45
CA LYS A 170 46.13 -8.86 -11.44
C LYS A 170 47.48 -9.44 -11.05
N GLU A 171 47.77 -9.64 -9.75
CA GLU A 171 49.13 -10.02 -9.31
C GLU A 171 49.16 -10.99 -8.12
N GLU A 172 50.21 -11.87 -8.08
CA GLU A 172 50.47 -12.79 -6.97
C GLU A 172 50.86 -12.09 -5.65
N LYS A 173 51.36 -10.83 -5.70
CA LYS A 173 51.71 -10.02 -4.49
C LYS A 173 50.71 -8.91 -4.26
N VAL A 174 49.57 -9.27 -3.70
CA VAL A 174 48.41 -8.39 -3.45
C VAL A 174 48.75 -7.09 -2.67
N LEU A 175 49.61 -7.18 -1.66
CA LEU A 175 49.95 -6.07 -0.78
C LEU A 175 50.83 -4.99 -1.40
N ASN A 176 51.57 -5.29 -2.46
CA ASN A 176 52.51 -4.37 -3.12
C ASN A 176 51.91 -3.79 -4.44
N ASN A 177 50.71 -4.17 -4.80
CA ASN A 177 50.07 -3.69 -6.00
C ASN A 177 49.58 -2.23 -5.80
N PRO A 178 49.99 -1.24 -6.63
CA PRO A 178 49.57 0.14 -6.52
C PRO A 178 48.06 0.34 -6.56
N GLN A 179 47.34 -0.48 -7.32
CA GLN A 179 45.89 -0.41 -7.42
C GLN A 179 45.19 -0.87 -6.13
N THR A 180 45.70 -1.93 -5.49
CA THR A 180 45.22 -2.40 -4.20
C THR A 180 45.44 -1.35 -3.11
N ILE A 181 46.64 -0.76 -3.04
CA ILE A 181 46.98 0.28 -2.10
C ILE A 181 46.10 1.51 -2.31
N ALA A 182 45.93 1.98 -3.54
CA ALA A 182 45.07 3.12 -3.86
C ALA A 182 43.61 2.85 -3.48
N GLY A 183 43.07 1.69 -3.80
CA GLY A 183 41.71 1.33 -3.47
C GLY A 183 41.43 1.30 -1.97
N VAL A 184 42.29 0.63 -1.20
CA VAL A 184 42.21 0.60 0.28
C VAL A 184 42.35 2.01 0.86
N SER A 185 43.27 2.83 0.33
CA SER A 185 43.47 4.21 0.79
C SER A 185 42.24 5.09 0.58
N ILE A 186 41.52 4.94 -0.55
CA ILE A 186 40.26 5.66 -0.81
C ILE A 186 39.20 5.27 0.21
N VAL A 187 39.02 3.98 0.50
CA VAL A 187 38.03 3.52 1.46
C VAL A 187 38.33 4.04 2.87
N VAL A 188 39.58 3.96 3.32
CA VAL A 188 40.04 4.45 4.63
C VAL A 188 39.89 5.95 4.72
N ALA A 189 40.32 6.70 3.69
CA ALA A 189 40.17 8.16 3.66
C ALA A 189 38.70 8.59 3.69
N THR A 190 37.81 7.88 2.98
CA THR A 190 36.37 8.15 3.01
C THR A 190 35.80 7.97 4.41
N PHE A 191 36.20 6.89 5.10
CA PHE A 191 35.77 6.63 6.47
C PHE A 191 36.28 7.70 7.46
N LEU A 192 37.55 8.08 7.36
CA LEU A 192 38.15 9.12 8.23
C LEU A 192 37.52 10.49 7.99
N LEU A 193 37.29 10.88 6.72
CA LEU A 193 36.59 12.12 6.38
C LEU A 193 35.16 12.15 6.92
N ASP A 194 34.47 11.03 6.85
CA ASP A 194 33.10 10.98 7.39
C ASP A 194 33.08 11.09 8.92
N LEU A 195 34.09 10.56 9.58
CA LEU A 195 34.21 10.62 11.03
C LEU A 195 34.57 12.05 11.48
N ILE A 196 35.55 12.70 10.83
CA ILE A 196 35.99 14.06 11.14
C ILE A 196 34.86 15.07 10.86
N LEU A 197 34.19 14.95 9.72
CA LEU A 197 33.11 15.87 9.36
C LEU A 197 31.81 15.66 10.15
N LYS A 198 31.67 14.58 10.87
CA LYS A 198 30.52 14.31 11.73
C LYS A 198 30.66 14.89 13.13
N ASP A 199 31.89 15.15 13.57
CA ASP A 199 32.21 15.72 14.89
C ASP A 199 32.32 17.24 14.89
N PHE A 200 32.15 17.89 13.72
CA PHE A 200 32.06 19.35 13.54
C PHE A 200 30.64 19.76 13.12
#